data_077265cecce30835f9550ca3a2d8038a
#
_entry.id   077265cecce30835f9550ca3a2d8038a
#
_cell.length_a   1.000
_cell.length_b   1.000
_cell.length_c   1.000
_cell.angle_alpha   90.00
_cell.angle_beta   90.00
_cell.angle_gamma   90.00
#
_symmetry.space_group_name_H-M   'P 1'
#
loop_
_entity.id
_entity.type
_entity.pdbx_description
1 polymer ?
#
loop_
_entity_poly.entity_id
_entity_poly.type
_entity_poly.pdbx_seq_one_letter_code
_entity_poly.pdbx_strand_id
1 'polypeptide(L)'
;EADEERADYLSEIIDDVTIINADSSNEDILLEENIEHMDVFCALTNDDEANILSAMLAKKLGSKTVMSIINKISYSDLVEKQEIDITISPEDLTMGALLTHIRKASIIKAHSLMHGALELLELEVRDESNSKILGKNIEQINFSENTIVCCIIRNSDFIFNTSNILLEQNDRIVCLINKKDIKQIEDLFE
;
A
#
# COMPACT_ATOMS: atom_id res chain seq x y z
N GLU A 1 5.05 16.44 18.54
CA GLU A 1 5.54 15.54 19.58
C GLU A 1 5.07 16.01 20.95
N ALA A 2 4.37 15.13 21.70
CA ALA A 2 3.82 15.50 23.00
C ALA A 2 4.85 15.41 24.16
N ASP A 3 5.84 14.57 24.01
CA ASP A 3 6.93 14.41 24.98
C ASP A 3 7.98 15.51 24.79
N GLU A 4 8.19 16.34 25.83
CA GLU A 4 9.07 17.50 25.79
C GLU A 4 10.56 17.09 25.55
N GLU A 5 11.06 16.06 26.28
CA GLU A 5 12.45 15.62 26.14
C GLU A 5 12.69 15.07 24.72
N ARG A 6 11.69 14.41 24.15
CA ARG A 6 11.75 13.90 22.78
C ARG A 6 11.67 15.03 21.75
N ALA A 7 10.84 16.04 21.97
CA ALA A 7 10.74 17.21 21.09
C ALA A 7 12.06 17.99 21.07
N ASP A 8 12.66 18.21 22.23
CA ASP A 8 13.97 18.87 22.35
C ASP A 8 15.06 18.09 21.61
N TYR A 9 15.14 16.77 21.85
CA TYR A 9 16.08 15.92 21.13
C TYR A 9 15.91 15.97 19.62
N LEU A 10 14.66 15.92 19.13
CA LEU A 10 14.38 15.99 17.69
C LEU A 10 14.79 17.34 17.10
N SER A 11 14.59 18.44 17.83
CA SER A 11 14.98 19.79 17.39
C SER A 11 16.51 19.96 17.25
N GLU A 12 17.29 19.16 17.98
CA GLU A 12 18.75 19.17 17.88
C GLU A 12 19.31 18.38 16.69
N ILE A 13 18.56 17.38 16.19
CA ILE A 13 19.06 16.46 15.17
C ILE A 13 18.41 16.65 13.78
N ILE A 14 17.34 17.43 13.68
CA ILE A 14 16.61 17.65 12.43
C ILE A 14 16.58 19.15 12.13
N ASP A 15 17.32 19.58 11.11
CA ASP A 15 17.49 21.00 10.80
C ASP A 15 16.35 21.59 9.93
N ASP A 16 15.76 20.79 9.02
CA ASP A 16 14.83 21.28 8.00
C ASP A 16 13.34 21.06 8.37
N VAL A 17 13.04 20.80 9.63
CA VAL A 17 11.67 20.51 10.11
C VAL A 17 11.35 21.33 11.35
N THR A 18 10.17 21.94 11.38
CA THR A 18 9.66 22.58 12.60
C THR A 18 9.18 21.52 13.57
N ILE A 19 9.76 21.49 14.76
CA ILE A 19 9.34 20.61 15.85
C ILE A 19 8.47 21.42 16.82
N ILE A 20 7.29 20.92 17.12
CA ILE A 20 6.32 21.53 18.03
C ILE A 20 6.06 20.58 19.18
N ASN A 21 6.27 21.05 20.41
CA ASN A 21 5.93 20.28 21.59
C ASN A 21 4.45 20.50 21.92
N ALA A 22 3.59 19.61 21.43
CA ALA A 22 2.15 19.67 21.63
C ALA A 22 1.47 18.33 21.39
N ASP A 23 0.23 18.20 21.88
CA ASP A 23 -0.68 17.13 21.51
C ASP A 23 -1.30 17.42 20.14
N SER A 24 -1.22 16.46 19.22
CA SER A 24 -1.75 16.57 17.85
C SER A 24 -3.27 16.68 17.78
N SER A 25 -3.99 16.39 18.87
CA SER A 25 -5.44 16.57 18.99
C SER A 25 -5.84 17.96 19.50
N ASN A 26 -4.88 18.85 19.76
CA ASN A 26 -5.16 20.22 20.21
C ASN A 26 -5.53 21.12 19.03
N GLU A 27 -6.80 21.53 18.97
CA GLU A 27 -7.36 22.37 17.90
C GLU A 27 -6.65 23.72 17.79
N ASP A 28 -6.32 24.36 18.91
CA ASP A 28 -5.67 25.68 18.90
C ASP A 28 -4.28 25.60 18.25
N ILE A 29 -3.50 24.59 18.56
CA ILE A 29 -2.17 24.36 17.96
C ILE A 29 -2.29 24.11 16.45
N LEU A 30 -3.24 23.29 16.01
CA LEU A 30 -3.45 23.04 14.59
C LEU A 30 -3.81 24.32 13.82
N LEU A 31 -4.63 25.20 14.43
CA LEU A 31 -4.98 26.50 13.84
C LEU A 31 -3.79 27.48 13.83
N GLU A 32 -3.02 27.57 14.92
CA GLU A 32 -1.81 28.39 15.00
C GLU A 32 -0.78 28.01 13.91
N GLU A 33 -0.69 26.71 13.60
CA GLU A 33 0.19 26.18 12.57
C GLU A 33 -0.43 26.17 11.16
N ASN A 34 -1.57 26.85 10.98
CA ASN A 34 -2.25 27.04 9.69
C ASN A 34 -2.59 25.73 8.98
N ILE A 35 -3.20 24.79 9.70
CA ILE A 35 -3.55 23.45 9.20
C ILE A 35 -4.34 23.48 7.88
N GLU A 36 -5.17 24.51 7.66
CA GLU A 36 -5.99 24.70 6.45
C GLU A 36 -5.15 24.94 5.18
N HIS A 37 -3.87 25.29 5.35
CA HIS A 37 -2.95 25.52 4.24
C HIS A 37 -2.02 24.33 3.99
N MET A 38 -2.09 23.28 4.83
CA MET A 38 -1.29 22.09 4.69
C MET A 38 -1.84 21.17 3.60
N ASP A 39 -0.94 20.64 2.76
CA ASP A 39 -1.30 19.71 1.71
C ASP A 39 -1.66 18.34 2.28
N VAL A 40 -0.93 17.88 3.30
CA VAL A 40 -1.13 16.58 3.93
C VAL A 40 -0.92 16.69 5.44
N PHE A 41 -1.84 16.12 6.20
CA PHE A 41 -1.69 15.85 7.63
C PHE A 41 -1.54 14.35 7.86
N CYS A 42 -0.50 13.93 8.60
CA CYS A 42 -0.21 12.52 8.88
C CYS A 42 -0.26 12.27 10.39
N ALA A 43 -1.24 11.48 10.85
CA ALA A 43 -1.33 11.01 12.23
C ALA A 43 -0.61 9.67 12.38
N LEU A 44 0.58 9.67 13.00
CA LEU A 44 1.51 8.54 13.02
C LEU A 44 1.97 8.19 14.46
N THR A 45 1.12 8.38 15.45
CA THR A 45 1.42 8.01 16.84
C THR A 45 1.22 6.49 17.06
N ASN A 46 1.50 6.02 18.25
CA ASN A 46 1.26 4.63 18.65
C ASN A 46 -0.16 4.37 19.19
N ASP A 47 -1.02 5.38 19.17
CA ASP A 47 -2.40 5.31 19.67
C ASP A 47 -3.39 5.52 18.51
N ASP A 48 -4.14 4.46 18.16
CA ASP A 48 -5.07 4.48 17.04
C ASP A 48 -6.20 5.49 17.24
N GLU A 49 -6.71 5.62 18.48
CA GLU A 49 -7.78 6.54 18.82
C GLU A 49 -7.30 7.98 18.66
N ALA A 50 -6.11 8.31 19.17
CA ALA A 50 -5.50 9.62 18.99
C ALA A 50 -5.23 9.94 17.51
N ASN A 51 -4.74 8.96 16.74
CA ASN A 51 -4.49 9.11 15.31
C ASN A 51 -5.78 9.41 14.53
N ILE A 52 -6.86 8.67 14.81
CA ILE A 52 -8.17 8.87 14.18
C ILE A 52 -8.71 10.26 14.50
N LEU A 53 -8.75 10.61 15.79
CA LEU A 53 -9.34 11.89 16.22
C LEU A 53 -8.57 13.09 15.71
N SER A 54 -7.22 13.06 15.74
CA SER A 54 -6.39 14.15 15.21
C SER A 54 -6.51 14.28 13.68
N ALA A 55 -6.58 13.16 12.93
CA ALA A 55 -6.78 13.20 11.49
C ALA A 55 -8.16 13.78 11.13
N MET A 56 -9.23 13.35 11.81
CA MET A 56 -10.59 13.89 11.60
C MET A 56 -10.65 15.38 11.96
N LEU A 57 -10.01 15.80 13.04
CA LEU A 57 -9.93 17.21 13.42
C LEU A 57 -9.19 18.02 12.35
N ALA A 58 -8.02 17.58 11.91
CA ALA A 58 -7.27 18.23 10.86
C ALA A 58 -8.07 18.37 9.55
N LYS A 59 -8.85 17.32 9.19
CA LYS A 59 -9.74 17.37 8.02
C LYS A 59 -10.84 18.41 8.18
N LYS A 60 -11.48 18.45 9.33
CA LYS A 60 -12.51 19.43 9.67
C LYS A 60 -11.97 20.86 9.64
N LEU A 61 -10.73 21.08 10.05
CA LEU A 61 -10.06 22.37 10.05
C LEU A 61 -9.53 22.79 8.67
N GLY A 62 -9.65 21.95 7.65
CA GLY A 62 -9.39 22.32 6.25
C GLY A 62 -8.15 21.71 5.61
N SER A 63 -7.44 20.80 6.28
CA SER A 63 -6.35 20.05 5.62
C SER A 63 -6.85 19.34 4.35
N LYS A 64 -6.11 19.44 3.25
CA LYS A 64 -6.54 18.89 1.95
C LYS A 64 -6.60 17.37 1.98
N THR A 65 -5.58 16.74 2.53
CA THR A 65 -5.49 15.28 2.64
C THR A 65 -5.09 14.90 4.04
N VAL A 66 -5.78 13.91 4.63
CA VAL A 66 -5.42 13.38 5.94
C VAL A 66 -5.11 11.88 5.85
N MET A 67 -4.02 11.49 6.51
CA MET A 67 -3.54 10.12 6.58
C MET A 67 -3.44 9.68 8.04
N SER A 68 -3.75 8.42 8.31
CA SER A 68 -3.68 7.88 9.67
C SER A 68 -3.13 6.46 9.68
N ILE A 69 -2.21 6.16 10.60
CA ILE A 69 -1.89 4.77 10.94
C ILE A 69 -3.00 4.23 11.84
N ILE A 70 -3.50 3.04 11.49
CA ILE A 70 -4.51 2.32 12.25
C ILE A 70 -4.08 0.84 12.33
N ASN A 71 -3.78 0.38 13.55
CA ASN A 71 -3.34 -0.99 13.81
C ASN A 71 -4.53 -1.94 13.97
N LYS A 72 -5.65 -1.48 14.52
CA LYS A 72 -6.84 -2.30 14.76
C LYS A 72 -7.73 -2.32 13.51
N ILE A 73 -7.87 -3.47 12.88
CA ILE A 73 -8.70 -3.68 11.67
C ILE A 73 -10.14 -3.18 11.89
N SER A 74 -10.71 -3.41 13.08
CA SER A 74 -12.07 -2.95 13.39
C SER A 74 -12.24 -1.42 13.33
N TYR A 75 -11.19 -0.67 13.51
CA TYR A 75 -11.21 0.80 13.42
C TYR A 75 -11.05 1.26 11.97
N SER A 76 -10.22 0.57 11.18
CA SER A 76 -10.06 0.83 9.75
C SER A 76 -11.41 0.79 9.03
N ASP A 77 -12.19 -0.27 9.24
CA ASP A 77 -13.53 -0.43 8.63
C ASP A 77 -14.53 0.69 8.99
N LEU A 78 -14.38 1.26 10.19
CA LEU A 78 -15.26 2.34 10.67
C LEU A 78 -14.90 3.67 10.01
N VAL A 79 -13.62 3.91 9.76
CA VAL A 79 -13.07 5.22 9.41
C VAL A 79 -12.96 5.43 7.90
N GLU A 80 -12.71 4.38 7.11
CA GLU A 80 -12.61 4.44 5.63
C GLU A 80 -13.84 5.05 4.94
N LYS A 81 -14.95 5.17 5.64
CA LYS A 81 -16.21 5.67 5.07
C LYS A 81 -16.53 7.12 5.40
N GLN A 82 -15.77 7.78 6.23
CA GLN A 82 -16.26 9.03 6.79
C GLN A 82 -15.39 10.26 6.63
N GLU A 83 -14.11 10.28 6.97
CA GLU A 83 -13.37 11.55 6.98
C GLU A 83 -11.84 11.41 6.86
N ILE A 84 -11.28 10.20 6.77
CA ILE A 84 -9.84 9.98 6.57
C ILE A 84 -9.60 9.51 5.14
N ASP A 85 -8.78 10.26 4.42
CA ASP A 85 -8.55 10.00 3.00
C ASP A 85 -7.70 8.74 2.78
N ILE A 86 -6.72 8.49 3.67
CA ILE A 86 -5.81 7.34 3.56
C ILE A 86 -5.59 6.72 4.93
N THR A 87 -5.91 5.45 5.06
CA THR A 87 -5.57 4.63 6.23
C THR A 87 -4.39 3.72 5.92
N ILE A 88 -3.45 3.61 6.83
CA ILE A 88 -2.25 2.78 6.70
C ILE A 88 -2.27 1.71 7.79
N SER A 89 -2.30 0.45 7.38
CA SER A 89 -2.13 -0.70 8.28
C SER A 89 -0.68 -1.20 8.20
N PRO A 90 0.12 -1.06 9.24
CA PRO A 90 1.47 -1.61 9.28
C PRO A 90 1.49 -3.13 9.15
N GLU A 91 0.43 -3.82 9.63
CA GLU A 91 0.27 -5.27 9.49
C GLU A 91 0.14 -5.67 8.02
N ASP A 92 -0.74 -5.02 7.26
CA ASP A 92 -0.96 -5.33 5.84
C ASP A 92 0.30 -5.05 5.01
N LEU A 93 0.99 -3.94 5.29
CA LEU A 93 2.25 -3.60 4.61
C LEU A 93 3.34 -4.62 4.91
N THR A 94 3.48 -5.02 6.18
CA THR A 94 4.47 -6.01 6.59
C THR A 94 4.16 -7.38 6.01
N MET A 95 2.88 -7.77 6.02
CA MET A 95 2.42 -9.02 5.42
C MET A 95 2.76 -9.07 3.93
N GLY A 96 2.46 -8.01 3.18
CA GLY A 96 2.81 -7.91 1.76
C GLY A 96 4.32 -8.08 1.53
N ALA A 97 5.15 -7.42 2.32
CA ALA A 97 6.61 -7.53 2.22
C ALA A 97 7.10 -8.95 2.54
N LEU A 98 6.60 -9.59 3.60
CA LEU A 98 6.99 -10.95 3.99
C LEU A 98 6.56 -11.99 2.94
N LEU A 99 5.38 -11.84 2.35
CA LEU A 99 4.87 -12.79 1.35
C LEU A 99 5.78 -12.89 0.12
N THR A 100 6.43 -11.81 -0.28
CA THR A 100 7.38 -11.83 -1.41
C THR A 100 8.61 -12.72 -1.14
N HIS A 101 9.00 -12.88 0.13
CA HIS A 101 10.15 -13.70 0.51
C HIS A 101 9.80 -15.19 0.77
N ILE A 102 8.54 -15.47 1.09
CA ILE A 102 8.10 -16.82 1.47
C ILE A 102 7.60 -17.59 0.24
N ARG A 103 7.03 -16.92 -0.73
CA ARG A 103 6.45 -17.53 -1.94
C ARG A 103 7.53 -18.01 -2.90
N LYS A 104 7.31 -19.20 -3.45
CA LYS A 104 8.27 -19.88 -4.31
C LYS A 104 8.30 -19.34 -5.74
N ALA A 105 7.22 -18.77 -6.23
CA ALA A 105 7.11 -18.29 -7.60
C ALA A 105 7.92 -17.02 -7.87
N SER A 106 8.03 -16.64 -9.12
CA SER A 106 8.69 -15.42 -9.61
C SER A 106 7.97 -14.13 -9.19
N ILE A 107 7.47 -14.07 -7.93
CA ILE A 107 6.76 -12.92 -7.39
C ILE A 107 7.77 -11.86 -6.97
N ILE A 108 7.71 -10.69 -7.62
CA ILE A 108 8.58 -9.54 -7.33
C ILE A 108 7.96 -8.68 -6.23
N LYS A 109 6.63 -8.45 -6.32
CA LYS A 109 5.88 -7.65 -5.34
C LYS A 109 4.52 -8.27 -5.07
N ALA A 110 4.07 -8.11 -3.85
CA ALA A 110 2.73 -8.48 -3.41
C ALA A 110 2.15 -7.38 -2.53
N HIS A 111 0.95 -6.91 -2.86
CA HIS A 111 0.21 -5.95 -2.07
C HIS A 111 -1.12 -6.58 -1.67
N SER A 112 -1.35 -6.67 -0.38
CA SER A 112 -2.63 -7.09 0.18
C SER A 112 -3.65 -5.96 0.02
N LEU A 113 -4.86 -6.29 -0.43
CA LEU A 113 -5.96 -5.37 -0.59
C LEU A 113 -7.18 -5.90 0.14
N MET A 114 -8.05 -5.00 0.62
CA MET A 114 -9.29 -5.36 1.31
C MET A 114 -9.05 -6.38 2.44
N HIS A 115 -8.12 -6.06 3.34
CA HIS A 115 -7.74 -6.89 4.49
C HIS A 115 -7.38 -8.34 4.11
N GLY A 116 -6.64 -8.51 3.02
CA GLY A 116 -6.18 -9.82 2.57
C GLY A 116 -7.19 -10.63 1.76
N ALA A 117 -8.33 -10.07 1.39
CA ALA A 117 -9.30 -10.74 0.51
C ALA A 117 -8.79 -10.85 -0.92
N LEU A 118 -8.09 -9.82 -1.39
CA LEU A 118 -7.47 -9.73 -2.71
C LEU A 118 -5.98 -9.44 -2.58
N GLU A 119 -5.22 -9.82 -3.59
CA GLU A 119 -3.81 -9.47 -3.71
C GLU A 119 -3.50 -8.93 -5.11
N LEU A 120 -2.73 -7.86 -5.15
CA LEU A 120 -2.11 -7.36 -6.37
C LEU A 120 -0.69 -7.92 -6.41
N LEU A 121 -0.40 -8.74 -7.42
CA LEU A 121 0.88 -9.40 -7.59
C LEU A 121 1.60 -8.86 -8.81
N GLU A 122 2.90 -8.63 -8.69
CA GLU A 122 3.83 -8.40 -9.79
C GLU A 122 4.71 -9.65 -9.94
N LEU A 123 4.58 -10.36 -11.08
CA LEU A 123 5.23 -11.63 -11.35
C LEU A 123 6.16 -11.49 -12.56
N GLU A 124 7.37 -12.05 -12.48
CA GLU A 124 8.36 -12.04 -13.55
C GLU A 124 8.25 -13.29 -14.43
N VAL A 125 8.25 -13.10 -15.73
CA VAL A 125 8.35 -14.19 -16.72
C VAL A 125 9.81 -14.59 -16.85
N ARG A 126 10.17 -15.75 -16.31
CA ARG A 126 11.54 -16.29 -16.36
C ARG A 126 11.72 -17.27 -17.51
N ASP A 127 12.93 -17.32 -18.01
CA ASP A 127 13.35 -18.32 -19.00
C ASP A 127 13.80 -19.60 -18.26
N GLU A 128 12.83 -20.37 -17.83
CA GLU A 128 13.08 -21.70 -17.28
C GLU A 128 12.73 -22.76 -18.33
N SER A 129 13.48 -23.85 -18.35
CA SER A 129 13.38 -24.92 -19.36
C SER A 129 11.96 -25.55 -19.48
N ASN A 130 11.10 -25.29 -18.51
CA ASN A 130 9.71 -25.75 -18.46
C ASN A 130 8.69 -24.62 -18.28
N SER A 131 9.03 -23.37 -18.65
CA SER A 131 8.10 -22.25 -18.50
C SER A 131 6.76 -22.53 -19.18
N LYS A 132 5.67 -22.47 -18.41
CA LYS A 132 4.31 -22.71 -18.88
C LYS A 132 3.71 -21.49 -19.59
N ILE A 133 4.35 -20.33 -19.49
CA ILE A 133 3.80 -19.04 -19.90
C ILE A 133 4.63 -18.30 -20.97
N LEU A 134 5.95 -18.55 -21.03
CA LEU A 134 6.84 -17.92 -22.00
C LEU A 134 6.39 -18.20 -23.44
N GLY A 135 6.33 -17.17 -24.28
CA GLY A 135 5.92 -17.27 -25.67
C GLY A 135 4.41 -17.47 -25.92
N LYS A 136 3.59 -17.42 -24.86
CA LYS A 136 2.12 -17.51 -24.96
C LYS A 136 1.48 -16.14 -24.83
N ASN A 137 0.29 -15.99 -25.40
CA ASN A 137 -0.59 -14.87 -25.13
C ASN A 137 -1.29 -15.06 -23.77
N ILE A 138 -1.69 -13.98 -23.13
CA ILE A 138 -2.44 -14.02 -21.87
C ILE A 138 -3.69 -14.92 -21.96
N GLU A 139 -4.40 -14.88 -23.10
CA GLU A 139 -5.61 -15.71 -23.32
C GLU A 139 -5.33 -17.22 -23.42
N GLN A 140 -4.10 -17.61 -23.71
CA GLN A 140 -3.66 -19.01 -23.76
C GLN A 140 -3.21 -19.56 -22.41
N ILE A 141 -3.10 -18.67 -21.43
CA ILE A 141 -2.68 -19.04 -20.08
C ILE A 141 -3.95 -19.28 -19.25
N ASN A 142 -4.00 -20.43 -18.62
CA ASN A 142 -5.16 -20.83 -17.82
C ASN A 142 -5.12 -20.18 -16.43
N PHE A 143 -5.32 -18.87 -16.37
CA PHE A 143 -5.55 -18.17 -15.11
C PHE A 143 -6.88 -18.60 -14.49
N SER A 144 -7.01 -18.45 -13.16
CA SER A 144 -8.32 -18.66 -12.51
C SER A 144 -9.35 -17.63 -12.98
N GLU A 145 -10.63 -17.98 -12.93
CA GLU A 145 -11.74 -17.07 -13.28
C GLU A 145 -11.76 -15.79 -12.42
N ASN A 146 -11.11 -15.83 -11.26
CA ASN A 146 -11.02 -14.69 -10.34
C ASN A 146 -9.69 -13.94 -10.45
N THR A 147 -8.92 -14.15 -11.52
CA THR A 147 -7.68 -13.44 -11.79
C THR A 147 -7.88 -12.41 -12.89
N ILE A 148 -7.52 -11.17 -12.61
CA ILE A 148 -7.55 -10.08 -13.58
C ILE A 148 -6.10 -9.70 -13.88
N VAL A 149 -5.68 -9.89 -15.12
CA VAL A 149 -4.40 -9.34 -15.60
C VAL A 149 -4.59 -7.86 -15.89
N CYS A 150 -3.95 -7.02 -15.08
CA CYS A 150 -4.08 -5.57 -15.17
C CYS A 150 -3.21 -4.99 -16.30
N CYS A 151 -1.93 -5.39 -16.36
CA CYS A 151 -1.00 -4.96 -17.39
C CYS A 151 0.22 -5.88 -17.46
N ILE A 152 1.00 -5.74 -18.55
CA ILE A 152 2.36 -6.26 -18.68
C ILE A 152 3.32 -5.08 -18.63
N ILE A 153 4.42 -5.22 -17.92
CA ILE A 153 5.51 -4.24 -17.90
C ILE A 153 6.68 -4.83 -18.67
N ARG A 154 7.06 -4.19 -19.76
CA ARG A 154 8.21 -4.57 -20.62
C ARG A 154 9.13 -3.39 -20.80
N ASN A 155 10.40 -3.52 -20.44
CA ASN A 155 11.40 -2.45 -20.54
C ASN A 155 10.95 -1.13 -19.89
N SER A 156 10.23 -1.21 -18.77
CA SER A 156 9.61 -0.09 -18.02
C SER A 156 8.37 0.53 -18.68
N ASP A 157 7.93 0.05 -19.82
CA ASP A 157 6.68 0.47 -20.46
C ASP A 157 5.50 -0.37 -19.98
N PHE A 158 4.35 0.29 -19.75
CA PHE A 158 3.12 -0.37 -19.33
C PHE A 158 2.21 -0.69 -20.51
N ILE A 159 1.87 -1.96 -20.69
CA ILE A 159 1.03 -2.47 -21.76
C ILE A 159 -0.29 -2.93 -21.15
N PHE A 160 -1.37 -2.15 -21.32
CA PHE A 160 -2.70 -2.44 -20.74
C PHE A 160 -3.56 -3.34 -21.64
N ASN A 161 -3.38 -3.29 -22.96
CA ASN A 161 -4.08 -4.20 -23.87
C ASN A 161 -3.23 -5.46 -24.08
N THR A 162 -3.51 -6.48 -23.27
CA THR A 162 -2.67 -7.70 -23.19
C THR A 162 -3.13 -8.82 -24.10
N SER A 163 -4.29 -8.71 -24.78
CA SER A 163 -4.95 -9.82 -25.50
C SER A 163 -4.12 -10.47 -26.60
N ASN A 164 -3.28 -9.69 -27.29
CA ASN A 164 -2.47 -10.20 -28.42
C ASN A 164 -0.96 -10.14 -28.17
N ILE A 165 -0.56 -9.96 -26.93
CA ILE A 165 0.86 -9.83 -26.58
C ILE A 165 1.42 -11.22 -26.24
N LEU A 166 2.47 -11.63 -26.95
CA LEU A 166 3.27 -12.79 -26.57
C LEU A 166 4.18 -12.41 -25.41
N LEU A 167 4.15 -13.18 -24.34
CA LEU A 167 5.02 -12.97 -23.19
C LEU A 167 6.46 -13.29 -23.56
N GLU A 168 7.34 -12.39 -23.20
CA GLU A 168 8.79 -12.48 -23.39
C GLU A 168 9.50 -12.64 -22.04
N GLN A 169 10.73 -13.11 -22.08
CA GLN A 169 11.58 -13.18 -20.89
C GLN A 169 11.75 -11.79 -20.26
N ASN A 170 11.73 -11.72 -18.94
CA ASN A 170 11.79 -10.52 -18.12
C ASN A 170 10.54 -9.60 -18.22
N ASP A 171 9.49 -10.01 -18.93
CA ASP A 171 8.20 -9.34 -18.76
C ASP A 171 7.75 -9.46 -17.31
N ARG A 172 7.10 -8.42 -16.81
CA ARG A 172 6.44 -8.46 -15.50
C ARG A 172 4.95 -8.34 -15.71
N ILE A 173 4.21 -9.30 -15.17
CA ILE A 173 2.75 -9.34 -15.23
C ILE A 173 2.21 -8.80 -13.91
N VAL A 174 1.36 -7.78 -13.99
CA VAL A 174 0.62 -7.28 -12.83
C VAL A 174 -0.78 -7.86 -12.87
N CYS A 175 -1.15 -8.61 -11.86
CA CYS A 175 -2.48 -9.21 -11.77
C CYS A 175 -3.10 -9.01 -10.39
N LEU A 176 -4.43 -8.84 -10.39
CA LEU A 176 -5.28 -8.86 -9.21
C LEU A 176 -5.88 -10.26 -9.06
N ILE A 177 -5.73 -10.84 -7.89
CA ILE A 177 -6.10 -12.23 -7.63
C ILE A 177 -6.81 -12.39 -6.28
N ASN A 178 -7.74 -13.33 -6.21
CA ASN A 178 -8.29 -13.77 -4.93
C ASN A 178 -7.27 -14.63 -4.18
N LYS A 179 -7.14 -14.42 -2.87
CA LYS A 179 -6.23 -15.17 -2.00
C LYS A 179 -6.34 -16.71 -2.16
N LYS A 180 -7.52 -17.22 -2.48
CA LYS A 180 -7.76 -18.66 -2.66
C LYS A 180 -7.06 -19.23 -3.90
N ASP A 181 -6.79 -18.40 -4.90
CA ASP A 181 -6.28 -18.83 -6.21
C ASP A 181 -4.77 -18.61 -6.37
N ILE A 182 -4.11 -18.10 -5.34
CA ILE A 182 -2.67 -17.79 -5.37
C ILE A 182 -1.81 -19.00 -5.74
N LYS A 183 -2.14 -20.18 -5.18
CA LYS A 183 -1.40 -21.41 -5.48
C LYS A 183 -1.42 -21.76 -6.96
N GLN A 184 -2.53 -21.53 -7.65
CA GLN A 184 -2.61 -21.75 -9.10
C GLN A 184 -1.67 -20.80 -9.88
N ILE A 185 -1.55 -19.55 -9.42
CA ILE A 185 -0.60 -18.61 -10.02
C ILE A 185 0.84 -19.07 -9.77
N GLU A 186 1.17 -19.46 -8.56
CA GLU A 186 2.50 -20.00 -8.23
C GLU A 186 2.87 -21.17 -9.15
N ASP A 187 1.94 -22.14 -9.33
CA ASP A 187 2.14 -23.30 -10.20
C ASP A 187 2.27 -22.95 -11.69
N LEU A 188 1.75 -21.80 -12.13
CA LEU A 188 1.89 -21.33 -13.53
C LEU A 188 3.25 -20.68 -13.78
N PHE A 189 3.85 -20.07 -12.75
CA PHE A 189 5.12 -19.35 -12.85
C PHE A 189 6.32 -20.16 -12.33
N GLU A 190 6.10 -21.39 -11.86
CA GLU A 190 7.12 -22.42 -11.64
C GLU A 190 7.32 -23.25 -12.94
#